data_fdecffafef2d1cea91d3fa8eda2ac4f0
#
_entry.id   fdecffafef2d1cea91d3fa8eda2ac4f0
#
_cell.length_a   1.000
_cell.length_b   1.000
_cell.length_c   1.000
_cell.angle_alpha   90.00
_cell.angle_beta   90.00
_cell.angle_gamma   90.00
#
_symmetry.space_group_name_H-M   'P 1'
#
loop_
_entity.id
_entity.type
_entity.pdbx_description
1 polymer ?
#
loop_
_entity_poly.entity_id
_entity_poly.type
_entity_poly.pdbx_seq_one_letter_code
_entity_poly.pdbx_strand_id
1 'polypeptide(L)'
;VVKGKWAAGIRPRNFTWVIQDSFAVSERPGGFAPNHRRVRRQEEIIWLRVQGFDRVISLLPSPHNLHAYDEGELVWAHYPLPAQTDPRAVLEECYTDLRTSLAAGQRVLMHQEELGDRVMGVVAGFLVWSGRLPTTPQAVAMVEHMMGRQMGPSGRELVVAVNGPTPRRAG
;
A
#
# COMPACT_ATOMS: atom_id res chain seq x y z
N VAL A 1 23.90 -19.49 17.82
CA VAL A 1 22.49 -19.06 17.96
C VAL A 1 21.63 -19.92 17.06
N VAL A 2 20.81 -20.78 17.64
CA VAL A 2 19.86 -21.58 16.86
C VAL A 2 18.79 -20.63 16.31
N LYS A 3 18.87 -20.35 15.01
CA LYS A 3 17.81 -19.63 14.31
C LYS A 3 16.68 -20.63 14.05
N GLY A 4 15.66 -20.64 14.87
CA GLY A 4 14.45 -21.40 14.62
C GLY A 4 13.68 -20.84 13.42
N LYS A 5 12.73 -21.62 12.89
CA LYS A 5 11.86 -21.20 11.78
C LYS A 5 11.15 -19.86 12.00
N TRP A 6 11.01 -19.43 13.22
CA TRP A 6 10.38 -18.16 13.61
C TRP A 6 11.31 -16.95 13.51
N ALA A 7 12.63 -17.16 13.36
CA ALA A 7 13.58 -16.07 13.24
C ALA A 7 13.43 -15.29 11.90
N ALA A 8 12.80 -15.90 10.89
CA ALA A 8 12.50 -15.27 9.61
C ALA A 8 11.17 -14.49 9.61
N GLY A 9 10.39 -14.61 10.68
CA GLY A 9 9.06 -14.01 10.77
C GLY A 9 8.01 -14.73 9.94
N ILE A 10 6.85 -14.08 9.77
CA ILE A 10 5.70 -14.59 9.02
C ILE A 10 5.32 -13.58 7.95
N ARG A 11 5.13 -14.04 6.72
CA ARG A 11 4.69 -13.20 5.61
C ARG A 11 3.29 -12.63 5.88
N PRO A 12 3.05 -11.32 5.71
CA PRO A 12 1.71 -10.74 5.78
C PRO A 12 0.73 -11.43 4.82
N ARG A 13 -0.52 -11.53 5.22
CA ARG A 13 -1.56 -12.13 4.38
C ARG A 13 -1.80 -11.33 3.11
N ASN A 14 -2.12 -12.05 2.05
CA ASN A 14 -2.40 -11.48 0.73
C ASN A 14 -1.24 -10.66 0.16
N PHE A 15 -0.01 -10.94 0.60
CA PHE A 15 1.18 -10.27 0.06
C PHE A 15 1.27 -10.46 -1.45
N THR A 16 1.40 -9.35 -2.18
CA THR A 16 1.46 -9.34 -3.64
C THR A 16 2.50 -8.33 -4.12
N TRP A 17 3.45 -8.77 -4.93
CA TRP A 17 4.34 -7.86 -5.62
C TRP A 17 3.59 -7.10 -6.71
N VAL A 18 3.67 -5.77 -6.69
CA VAL A 18 3.21 -4.90 -7.79
C VAL A 18 4.35 -4.64 -8.76
N ILE A 19 5.51 -4.28 -8.23
CA ILE A 19 6.77 -4.18 -8.96
C ILE A 19 7.73 -5.12 -8.26
N GLN A 20 8.19 -6.14 -8.96
CA GLN A 20 9.03 -7.18 -8.37
C GLN A 20 10.24 -6.58 -7.63
N ASP A 21 10.45 -7.02 -6.41
CA ASP A 21 11.54 -6.62 -5.51
C ASP A 21 11.58 -5.13 -5.10
N SER A 22 10.57 -4.36 -5.46
CA SER A 22 10.53 -2.91 -5.19
C SER A 22 9.28 -2.44 -4.47
N PHE A 23 8.10 -2.84 -4.95
CA PHE A 23 6.84 -2.39 -4.41
C PHE A 23 5.85 -3.54 -4.25
N ALA A 24 5.38 -3.75 -3.03
CA ALA A 24 4.39 -4.77 -2.70
C ALA A 24 3.23 -4.19 -1.91
N VAL A 25 2.13 -4.92 -1.90
CA VAL A 25 0.95 -4.65 -1.10
C VAL A 25 0.58 -5.88 -0.28
N SER A 26 -0.12 -5.66 0.84
CA SER A 26 -0.61 -6.74 1.68
C SER A 26 -1.82 -6.30 2.51
N GLU A 27 -2.43 -7.25 3.20
CA GLU A 27 -3.29 -6.98 4.34
C GLU A 27 -2.46 -6.30 5.44
N ARG A 28 -3.11 -5.53 6.32
CA ARG A 28 -2.46 -4.90 7.47
C ARG A 28 -1.62 -5.91 8.25
N PRO A 29 -0.33 -5.65 8.48
CA PRO A 29 0.49 -6.46 9.37
C PRO A 29 -0.14 -6.59 10.76
N GLY A 30 -0.33 -7.83 11.19
CA GLY A 30 -1.05 -8.17 12.42
C GLY A 30 -2.51 -8.56 12.20
N GLY A 31 -3.07 -8.36 11.02
CA GLY A 31 -4.45 -8.62 10.66
C GLY A 31 -5.36 -7.38 10.75
N PHE A 32 -6.49 -7.42 10.04
CA PHE A 32 -7.47 -6.34 10.09
C PHE A 32 -8.27 -6.35 11.41
N ALA A 33 -8.93 -5.22 11.72
CA ALA A 33 -9.51 -4.85 13.02
C ALA A 33 -9.84 -5.99 14.00
N PRO A 34 -10.91 -6.80 13.91
CA PRO A 34 -11.21 -7.77 14.97
C PRO A 34 -10.20 -8.91 15.06
N ASN A 35 -9.42 -9.16 14.01
CA ASN A 35 -8.43 -10.24 13.92
C ASN A 35 -7.00 -9.78 14.19
N HIS A 36 -6.82 -8.50 14.56
CA HIS A 36 -5.50 -7.95 14.84
C HIS A 36 -4.89 -8.60 16.10
N ARG A 37 -3.66 -9.06 15.97
CA ARG A 37 -2.89 -9.68 17.09
C ARG A 37 -1.50 -9.05 17.14
N ARG A 38 -1.10 -8.61 18.34
CA ARG A 38 0.20 -7.98 18.57
C ARG A 38 1.37 -8.89 18.20
N VAL A 39 1.31 -10.14 18.61
CA VAL A 39 2.39 -11.12 18.33
C VAL A 39 2.50 -11.34 16.83
N ARG A 40 1.38 -11.52 16.13
CA ARG A 40 1.36 -11.66 14.67
C ARG A 40 1.95 -10.43 13.98
N ARG A 41 1.60 -9.23 14.43
CA ARG A 41 2.16 -7.99 13.91
C ARG A 41 3.68 -7.96 14.05
N GLN A 42 4.21 -8.32 15.21
CA GLN A 42 5.65 -8.38 15.44
C GLN A 42 6.34 -9.38 14.50
N GLU A 43 5.77 -10.56 14.32
CA GLU A 43 6.30 -11.59 13.43
C GLU A 43 6.26 -11.16 11.96
N GLU A 44 5.22 -10.47 11.54
CA GLU A 44 5.10 -9.95 10.18
C GLU A 44 6.06 -8.79 9.92
N ILE A 45 6.31 -7.92 10.91
CA ILE A 45 7.33 -6.86 10.82
C ILE A 45 8.74 -7.46 10.72
N ILE A 46 9.04 -8.50 11.49
CA ILE A 46 10.31 -9.22 11.38
C ILE A 46 10.50 -9.76 9.95
N TRP A 47 9.46 -10.37 9.38
CA TRP A 47 9.52 -10.86 8.00
C TRP A 47 9.83 -9.76 7.00
N LEU A 48 9.18 -8.60 7.12
CA LEU A 48 9.43 -7.46 6.24
C LEU A 48 10.90 -7.01 6.34
N ARG A 49 11.45 -6.94 7.54
CA ARG A 49 12.87 -6.60 7.72
C ARG A 49 13.80 -7.63 7.10
N VAL A 50 13.55 -8.90 7.31
CA VAL A 50 14.35 -10.00 6.74
C VAL A 50 14.31 -9.96 5.21
N GLN A 51 13.16 -9.62 4.62
CA GLN A 51 13.01 -9.49 3.18
C GLN A 51 13.60 -8.19 2.60
N GLY A 52 14.15 -7.32 3.45
CA GLY A 52 14.81 -6.09 3.01
C GLY A 52 13.87 -4.93 2.71
N PHE A 53 12.67 -4.94 3.27
CA PHE A 53 11.79 -3.77 3.19
C PHE A 53 12.37 -2.61 4.00
N ASP A 54 12.33 -1.42 3.42
CA ASP A 54 12.85 -0.20 4.02
C ASP A 54 11.75 0.69 4.54
N ARG A 55 10.56 0.62 3.94
CA ARG A 55 9.49 1.57 4.15
C ARG A 55 8.12 0.92 4.10
N VAL A 56 7.23 1.39 4.98
CA VAL A 56 5.81 1.03 4.97
C VAL A 56 4.98 2.29 4.72
N ILE A 57 4.07 2.21 3.76
CA ILE A 57 3.04 3.23 3.51
C ILE A 57 1.72 2.67 4.01
N SER A 58 1.16 3.30 5.05
CA SER A 58 -0.12 2.92 5.62
C SER A 58 -1.24 3.80 5.06
N LEU A 59 -2.27 3.16 4.54
CA LEU A 59 -3.50 3.81 4.07
C LEU A 59 -4.64 3.70 5.10
N LEU A 60 -4.34 3.28 6.32
CA LEU A 60 -5.35 3.17 7.37
C LEU A 60 -6.00 4.53 7.65
N PRO A 61 -7.30 4.59 7.96
CA PRO A 61 -7.94 5.86 8.31
C PRO A 61 -7.39 6.48 9.60
N SER A 62 -6.77 5.69 10.47
CA SER A 62 -6.22 6.10 11.76
C SER A 62 -4.73 5.72 11.86
N PRO A 63 -3.90 6.52 12.57
CA PRO A 63 -2.49 6.21 12.80
C PRO A 63 -2.25 5.13 13.86
N HIS A 64 -3.27 4.41 14.26
CA HIS A 64 -3.18 3.40 15.31
C HIS A 64 -2.15 2.31 15.01
N ASN A 65 -1.27 2.03 15.98
CA ASN A 65 -0.18 1.05 15.91
C ASN A 65 0.94 1.32 14.87
N LEU A 66 0.98 2.48 14.24
CA LEU A 66 2.07 2.79 13.29
C LEU A 66 3.44 2.85 13.95
N HIS A 67 3.52 3.26 15.22
CA HIS A 67 4.76 3.25 15.99
C HIS A 67 5.42 1.87 16.11
N ALA A 68 4.66 0.79 15.89
CA ALA A 68 5.23 -0.56 15.89
C ALA A 68 6.26 -0.77 14.77
N TYR A 69 6.18 0.00 13.69
CA TYR A 69 7.18 -0.05 12.62
C TYR A 69 8.52 0.55 13.05
N ASP A 70 8.51 1.54 13.95
CA ASP A 70 9.74 2.12 14.52
C ASP A 70 10.52 1.07 15.31
N GLU A 71 9.84 0.26 16.12
CA GLU A 71 10.43 -0.85 16.86
C GLU A 71 11.06 -1.90 15.93
N GLY A 72 10.49 -2.10 14.74
CA GLY A 72 11.01 -2.96 13.69
C GLY A 72 12.07 -2.31 12.80
N GLU A 73 12.49 -1.09 13.09
CA GLU A 73 13.44 -0.32 12.28
C GLU A 73 12.96 -0.07 10.83
N LEU A 74 11.63 0.01 10.65
CA LEU A 74 11.00 0.37 9.39
C LEU A 74 10.57 1.84 9.42
N VAL A 75 10.96 2.58 8.41
CA VAL A 75 10.42 3.93 8.18
C VAL A 75 8.98 3.80 7.69
N TRP A 76 8.09 4.64 8.16
CA TRP A 76 6.69 4.61 7.76
C TRP A 76 6.16 6.00 7.41
N ALA A 77 5.14 6.01 6.57
CA ALA A 77 4.35 7.18 6.24
C ALA A 77 2.87 6.83 6.29
N HIS A 78 2.02 7.81 6.58
CA HIS A 78 0.59 7.63 6.75
C HIS A 78 -0.19 8.54 5.80
N TYR A 79 -0.97 7.92 4.93
CA TYR A 79 -1.87 8.60 3.98
C TYR A 79 -3.27 8.02 4.14
N PRO A 80 -4.10 8.59 5.05
CA PRO A 80 -5.35 7.97 5.48
C PRO A 80 -6.40 7.93 4.37
N LEU A 81 -7.02 6.76 4.18
CA LEU A 81 -8.15 6.53 3.31
C LEU A 81 -9.23 5.71 4.04
N PRO A 82 -10.52 6.09 3.94
CA PRO A 82 -11.02 7.25 3.21
C PRO A 82 -10.50 8.56 3.80
N ALA A 83 -10.18 9.51 2.91
CA ALA A 83 -9.77 10.84 3.34
C ALA A 83 -10.98 11.61 3.90
N GLN A 84 -10.74 12.44 4.92
CA GLN A 84 -11.79 13.33 5.45
C GLN A 84 -12.09 14.51 4.52
N THR A 85 -11.15 14.79 3.63
CA THR A 85 -11.22 15.85 2.63
C THR A 85 -11.04 15.26 1.22
N ASP A 86 -10.64 16.06 0.26
CA ASP A 86 -10.41 15.62 -1.11
C ASP A 86 -9.35 14.49 -1.16
N PRO A 87 -9.71 13.27 -1.64
CA PRO A 87 -8.77 12.18 -1.77
C PRO A 87 -7.62 12.48 -2.73
N ARG A 88 -7.80 13.40 -3.67
CA ARG A 88 -6.77 13.80 -4.63
C ARG A 88 -5.52 14.30 -3.93
N ALA A 89 -5.65 15.20 -2.95
CA ALA A 89 -4.51 15.76 -2.22
C ALA A 89 -3.72 14.67 -1.49
N VAL A 90 -4.42 13.76 -0.79
CA VAL A 90 -3.79 12.64 -0.08
C VAL A 90 -3.07 11.71 -1.06
N LEU A 91 -3.71 11.39 -2.18
CA LEU A 91 -3.13 10.50 -3.19
C LEU A 91 -1.91 11.11 -3.88
N GLU A 92 -1.92 12.40 -4.19
CA GLU A 92 -0.76 13.07 -4.79
C GLU A 92 0.46 13.05 -3.86
N GLU A 93 0.26 13.27 -2.56
CA GLU A 93 1.31 13.15 -1.57
C GLU A 93 1.83 11.71 -1.46
N CYS A 94 0.92 10.74 -1.39
CA CYS A 94 1.24 9.32 -1.34
C CYS A 94 2.03 8.89 -2.58
N TYR A 95 1.59 9.27 -3.75
CA TYR A 95 2.25 8.90 -5.02
C TYR A 95 3.62 9.56 -5.15
N THR A 96 3.77 10.80 -4.71
CA THR A 96 5.07 11.48 -4.68
C THR A 96 6.05 10.77 -3.75
N ASP A 97 5.60 10.40 -2.55
CA ASP A 97 6.39 9.61 -1.60
C ASP A 97 6.82 8.28 -2.21
N LEU A 98 5.87 7.53 -2.75
CA LEU A 98 6.15 6.22 -3.35
C LEU A 98 7.14 6.34 -4.52
N ARG A 99 6.93 7.29 -5.42
CA ARG A 99 7.85 7.53 -6.54
C ARG A 99 9.26 7.87 -6.05
N THR A 100 9.38 8.76 -5.09
CA THR A 100 10.66 9.17 -4.51
C THR A 100 11.36 8.00 -3.84
N SER A 101 10.64 7.21 -3.07
CA SER A 101 11.17 6.03 -2.38
C SER A 101 11.67 4.98 -3.37
N LEU A 102 10.90 4.70 -4.41
CA LEU A 102 11.29 3.74 -5.45
C LEU A 102 12.50 4.22 -6.25
N ALA A 103 12.57 5.51 -6.57
CA ALA A 103 13.72 6.11 -7.25
C ALA A 103 14.99 6.05 -6.41
N ALA A 104 14.87 6.09 -5.08
CA ALA A 104 15.98 5.89 -4.15
C ALA A 104 16.39 4.43 -3.96
N GLY A 105 15.76 3.50 -4.65
CA GLY A 105 16.05 2.06 -4.54
C GLY A 105 15.45 1.41 -3.29
N GLN A 106 14.54 2.06 -2.61
CA GLN A 106 13.89 1.49 -1.43
C GLN A 106 12.85 0.44 -1.82
N ARG A 107 12.71 -0.56 -0.96
CA ARG A 107 11.67 -1.57 -1.06
C ARG A 107 10.51 -1.16 -0.15
N VAL A 108 9.34 -0.97 -0.74
CA VAL A 108 8.16 -0.37 -0.09
C VAL A 108 7.01 -1.37 0.01
N LEU A 109 6.43 -1.48 1.19
CA LEU A 109 5.14 -2.16 1.41
C LEU A 109 4.04 -1.12 1.61
N MET A 110 2.93 -1.29 0.92
CA MET A 110 1.70 -0.51 1.13
C MET A 110 0.59 -1.41 1.65
N HIS A 111 -0.18 -0.91 2.61
CA HIS A 111 -1.33 -1.64 3.13
C HIS A 111 -2.47 -0.72 3.54
N GLN A 112 -3.66 -1.31 3.62
CA GLN A 112 -4.81 -0.79 4.34
C GLN A 112 -5.26 -1.87 5.35
N GLU A 113 -6.50 -1.87 5.82
CA GLU A 113 -7.01 -2.95 6.69
C GLU A 113 -6.93 -4.29 5.96
N GLU A 114 -7.53 -4.37 4.79
CA GLU A 114 -7.55 -5.54 3.92
C GLU A 114 -6.89 -5.23 2.57
N LEU A 115 -6.46 -6.25 1.87
CA LEU A 115 -6.10 -6.13 0.46
C LEU A 115 -7.39 -6.10 -0.38
N GLY A 116 -8.04 -4.96 -0.39
CA GLY A 116 -9.35 -4.76 -0.98
C GLY A 116 -9.35 -3.69 -2.05
N ASP A 117 -10.54 -3.20 -2.31
CA ASP A 117 -10.86 -2.30 -3.40
C ASP A 117 -10.05 -1.00 -3.37
N ARG A 118 -9.88 -0.40 -2.19
CA ARG A 118 -9.13 0.86 -2.04
C ARG A 118 -7.65 0.70 -2.38
N VAL A 119 -7.01 -0.36 -1.90
CA VAL A 119 -5.61 -0.64 -2.24
C VAL A 119 -5.46 -0.85 -3.74
N MET A 120 -6.37 -1.60 -4.35
CA MET A 120 -6.39 -1.81 -5.79
C MET A 120 -6.47 -0.49 -6.55
N GLY A 121 -7.37 0.40 -6.14
CA GLY A 121 -7.55 1.71 -6.75
C GLY A 121 -6.32 2.60 -6.60
N VAL A 122 -5.70 2.63 -5.43
CA VAL A 122 -4.47 3.38 -5.19
C VAL A 122 -3.32 2.86 -6.07
N VAL A 123 -3.15 1.55 -6.14
CA VAL A 123 -2.11 0.93 -6.97
C VAL A 123 -2.31 1.24 -8.45
N ALA A 124 -3.51 1.04 -8.97
CA ALA A 124 -3.81 1.33 -10.37
C ALA A 124 -3.61 2.82 -10.69
N GLY A 125 -4.09 3.69 -9.81
CA GLY A 125 -3.89 5.13 -9.94
C GLY A 125 -2.42 5.53 -9.98
N PHE A 126 -1.60 4.93 -9.14
CA PHE A 126 -0.15 5.15 -9.14
C PHE A 126 0.52 4.73 -10.44
N LEU A 127 0.14 3.58 -10.99
CA LEU A 127 0.72 3.08 -12.24
C LEU A 127 0.47 4.03 -13.41
N VAL A 128 -0.70 4.66 -13.47
CA VAL A 128 -1.01 5.68 -14.47
C VAL A 128 -0.30 7.00 -14.16
N TRP A 129 -0.42 7.47 -12.93
CA TRP A 129 0.16 8.75 -12.49
C TRP A 129 1.68 8.79 -12.68
N SER A 130 2.36 7.68 -12.41
CA SER A 130 3.81 7.57 -12.56
C SER A 130 4.27 7.33 -14.01
N GLY A 131 3.35 7.19 -14.96
CA GLY A 131 3.66 6.92 -16.36
C GLY A 131 4.07 5.48 -16.67
N ARG A 132 3.94 4.55 -15.70
CA ARG A 132 4.26 3.13 -15.92
C ARG A 132 3.27 2.45 -16.85
N LEU A 133 2.02 2.88 -16.83
CA LEU A 133 0.98 2.45 -17.76
C LEU A 133 0.32 3.67 -18.38
N PRO A 134 -0.03 3.61 -19.69
CA PRO A 134 -0.51 4.78 -20.40
C PRO A 134 -1.97 5.13 -20.12
N THR A 135 -2.80 4.17 -19.73
CA THR A 135 -4.25 4.38 -19.57
C THR A 135 -4.81 3.76 -18.29
N THR A 136 -5.88 4.37 -17.80
CA THR A 136 -6.65 3.84 -16.65
C THR A 136 -7.19 2.43 -16.89
N PRO A 137 -7.82 2.10 -18.03
CA PRO A 137 -8.30 0.74 -18.27
C PRO A 137 -7.20 -0.32 -18.22
N GLN A 138 -6.02 -0.02 -18.73
CA GLN A 138 -4.88 -0.95 -18.67
C GLN A 138 -4.39 -1.15 -17.23
N ALA A 139 -4.33 -0.09 -16.45
CA ALA A 139 -3.92 -0.17 -15.05
C ALA A 139 -4.93 -0.97 -14.22
N VAL A 140 -6.22 -0.74 -14.39
CA VAL A 140 -7.28 -1.50 -13.72
C VAL A 140 -7.19 -2.98 -14.07
N ALA A 141 -7.08 -3.31 -15.35
CA ALA A 141 -6.98 -4.70 -15.81
C ALA A 141 -5.75 -5.41 -15.24
N MET A 142 -4.61 -4.73 -15.21
CA MET A 142 -3.37 -5.30 -14.65
C MET A 142 -3.52 -5.58 -13.15
N VAL A 143 -4.06 -4.65 -12.38
CA VAL A 143 -4.24 -4.81 -10.94
C VAL A 143 -5.27 -5.91 -10.63
N GLU A 144 -6.36 -5.97 -11.38
CA GLU A 144 -7.35 -7.06 -11.26
C GLU A 144 -6.71 -8.42 -11.52
N HIS A 145 -5.84 -8.52 -12.52
CA HIS A 145 -5.10 -9.76 -12.80
C HIS A 145 -4.13 -10.12 -11.67
N MET A 146 -3.33 -9.17 -11.21
CA MET A 146 -2.36 -9.39 -10.13
C MET A 146 -3.02 -9.85 -8.83
N MET A 147 -4.17 -9.29 -8.49
CA MET A 147 -4.84 -9.54 -7.21
C MET A 147 -5.96 -10.60 -7.31
N GLY A 148 -6.23 -11.10 -8.51
CA GLY A 148 -7.18 -12.19 -8.73
C GLY A 148 -8.63 -11.82 -8.42
N ARG A 149 -9.00 -10.54 -8.53
CA ARG A 149 -10.37 -10.06 -8.27
C ARG A 149 -10.69 -8.82 -9.09
N GLN A 150 -11.98 -8.56 -9.30
CA GLN A 150 -12.44 -7.34 -9.94
C GLN A 150 -12.40 -6.15 -8.98
N MET A 151 -12.08 -4.97 -9.52
CA MET A 151 -12.12 -3.71 -8.80
C MET A 151 -13.54 -3.16 -8.78
N GLY A 152 -14.02 -2.87 -7.57
CA GLY A 152 -15.33 -2.26 -7.37
C GLY A 152 -15.33 -0.74 -7.54
N PRO A 153 -16.50 -0.10 -7.30
CA PRO A 153 -16.67 1.34 -7.50
C PRO A 153 -15.71 2.20 -6.69
N SER A 154 -15.47 1.87 -5.42
CA SER A 154 -14.58 2.65 -4.54
C SER A 154 -13.15 2.71 -5.07
N GLY A 155 -12.63 1.59 -5.57
CA GLY A 155 -11.30 1.54 -6.19
C GLY A 155 -11.24 2.34 -7.47
N ARG A 156 -12.24 2.20 -8.32
CA ARG A 156 -12.33 2.95 -9.60
C ARG A 156 -12.39 4.45 -9.40
N GLU A 157 -13.09 4.94 -8.38
CA GLU A 157 -13.10 6.35 -8.01
C GLU A 157 -11.70 6.86 -7.64
N LEU A 158 -10.93 6.07 -6.90
CA LEU A 158 -9.55 6.44 -6.53
C LEU A 158 -8.62 6.49 -7.73
N VAL A 159 -8.76 5.60 -8.70
CA VAL A 159 -7.96 5.61 -9.92
C VAL A 159 -8.11 6.93 -10.68
N VAL A 160 -9.34 7.42 -10.80
CA VAL A 160 -9.65 8.65 -11.55
C VAL A 160 -9.49 9.92 -10.71
N ALA A 161 -9.41 9.82 -9.40
CA ALA A 161 -9.31 10.98 -8.51
C ALA A 161 -8.10 11.89 -8.84
N VAL A 162 -6.98 11.32 -9.21
CA VAL A 162 -5.76 12.04 -9.60
C VAL A 162 -5.60 12.11 -11.12
N ASN A 163 -5.98 11.04 -11.83
CA ASN A 163 -5.73 10.87 -13.26
C ASN A 163 -6.94 11.27 -14.13
N GLY A 164 -8.05 11.62 -13.52
CA GLY A 164 -9.23 12.11 -14.22
C GLY A 164 -9.08 13.55 -14.70
N PRO A 165 -10.02 14.04 -15.54
CA PRO A 165 -10.00 15.42 -15.97
C PRO A 165 -10.13 16.35 -14.76
N THR A 166 -9.28 17.37 -14.71
CA THR A 166 -9.38 18.41 -13.69
C THR A 166 -10.79 19.01 -13.72
N PRO A 167 -11.51 19.07 -12.61
CA PRO A 167 -12.80 19.74 -12.59
C PRO A 167 -12.61 21.17 -13.12
N ARG A 168 -13.37 21.55 -14.15
CA ARG A 168 -13.39 22.94 -14.59
C ARG A 168 -13.82 23.76 -13.37
N ARG A 169 -12.96 24.65 -12.91
CA ARG A 169 -13.38 25.67 -11.95
C ARG A 169 -14.57 26.36 -12.58
N ALA A 170 -15.72 26.27 -11.93
CA ALA A 170 -16.87 27.10 -12.29
C ALA A 170 -16.40 28.54 -12.17
N GLY A 171 -16.37 29.24 -13.27
CA GLY A 171 -16.06 30.66 -13.33
C GLY A 171 -17.14 31.46 -12.66
#